data_7368f3eda2329d5836232e6190c082f2
#
_entry.id   7368f3eda2329d5836232e6190c082f2
#
_cell.length_a   1.000
_cell.length_b   1.000
_cell.length_c   1.000
_cell.angle_alpha   90.00
_cell.angle_beta   90.00
_cell.angle_gamma   90.00
#
_symmetry.space_group_name_H-M   'P 1'
#
loop_
_entity.id
_entity.type
_entity.pdbx_description
1 polymer ?
#
loop_
_entity_poly.entity_id
_entity_poly.type
_entity_poly.pdbx_seq_one_letter_code
_entity_poly.pdbx_strand_id
1 'polypeptide(L)'
;MKTIVLSCFFALAGMTTLSAATLEASSSQPVYPGTTIPRLSIVSGSGKTSYVSGVINDPTDPAATEGIWFNAPAGSTLTFKSGTTSVVKVADITAEEIQPGLFAVRIKPSGVGFSKITVSLSGASDYTIQYAASKASGVPSQTTWLTGSSDASAMCEVGDGYFFVADDETNVMRLYSSNFSGMPLKEIDASGFANGSEEFDVEGATVSDDGKTVYWIASLANNKSGKAKPYRNRAFSTKLNGTGFEATLSAGAYSEKFRDAMIAFGDANGWDFTASASTSNKMIPKRIDGFNIEGLTLKTNGGGVAYVGFRAPCVPKKGVTPTSSNRKYAVMAPVNNFTSIFSGSGKSSTNVQTGDPILFDFGGLGIRSIERVGDYYVIIAGLFEGGGTPKTYLWDGTTNANADPITKGDHLKEMSLNMNELVGGEEGHPEALTVRQDGNQLYMNVVSDLGSVDMYNDGEENKTYAADSKKKPWGKFRLDTFVYTLPETTAIKEATLVPDFSYRINGNVLTIGGIAAGTNVKAVSLDGRVVASAVANGAACSLELPQGRAVYVVQAGEKSMKLVVR
;
A
#
# COMPACT_ATOMS: atom_id res chain seq x y z
N MET A 1 -24.27 26.34 96.78
CA MET A 1 -24.88 25.84 95.54
C MET A 1 -23.77 25.64 94.52
N LYS A 2 -23.38 24.40 94.22
CA LYS A 2 -22.39 24.07 93.24
C LYS A 2 -23.14 23.60 92.02
N THR A 3 -23.03 24.33 90.93
CA THR A 3 -23.60 23.98 89.63
C THR A 3 -22.62 23.06 88.87
N ILE A 4 -23.07 21.82 88.63
CA ILE A 4 -22.31 20.84 87.80
C ILE A 4 -22.70 21.08 86.33
N VAL A 5 -21.72 21.45 85.49
CA VAL A 5 -21.90 21.53 84.06
C VAL A 5 -21.52 20.17 83.50
N LEU A 6 -22.51 19.48 82.93
CA LEU A 6 -22.33 18.20 82.21
C LEU A 6 -22.00 18.49 80.77
N SER A 7 -20.74 18.28 80.36
CA SER A 7 -20.31 18.39 78.91
C SER A 7 -20.59 17.07 78.20
N CYS A 8 -21.59 17.08 77.30
CA CYS A 8 -21.80 15.99 76.35
C CYS A 8 -20.79 16.09 75.20
N PHE A 9 -19.86 15.16 75.11
CA PHE A 9 -19.08 14.93 73.95
C PHE A 9 -19.90 14.16 72.92
N PHE A 10 -20.31 14.81 71.82
CA PHE A 10 -20.81 14.13 70.65
C PHE A 10 -19.58 13.64 69.84
N ALA A 11 -19.34 12.34 69.82
CA ALA A 11 -18.44 11.71 68.89
C ALA A 11 -19.10 11.74 67.52
N LEU A 12 -18.62 12.62 66.64
CA LEU A 12 -18.96 12.60 65.22
C LEU A 12 -18.24 11.40 64.58
N ALA A 13 -18.95 10.27 64.50
CA ALA A 13 -18.49 9.17 63.68
C ALA A 13 -18.50 9.64 62.22
N GLY A 14 -17.31 9.98 61.67
CA GLY A 14 -17.13 10.24 60.27
C GLY A 14 -17.52 8.99 59.49
N MET A 15 -18.70 8.99 58.90
CA MET A 15 -19.01 8.05 57.81
C MET A 15 -18.11 8.42 56.64
N THR A 16 -16.95 7.77 56.52
CA THR A 16 -16.24 7.69 55.26
C THR A 16 -17.14 6.92 54.29
N THR A 17 -17.81 7.63 53.42
CA THR A 17 -18.44 6.99 52.26
C THR A 17 -17.31 6.29 51.52
N LEU A 18 -17.19 4.96 51.66
CA LEU A 18 -16.34 4.18 50.75
C LEU A 18 -16.88 4.46 49.36
N SER A 19 -16.14 5.28 48.58
CA SER A 19 -16.38 5.37 47.16
C SER A 19 -16.25 3.95 46.59
N ALA A 20 -17.28 3.46 45.94
CA ALA A 20 -17.21 2.16 45.28
C ALA A 20 -15.98 2.12 44.36
N ALA A 21 -15.22 1.04 44.44
CA ALA A 21 -14.09 0.86 43.54
C ALA A 21 -14.59 0.91 42.07
N THR A 22 -13.89 1.62 41.23
CA THR A 22 -14.22 1.71 39.80
C THR A 22 -13.22 0.91 38.98
N LEU A 23 -13.73 0.20 37.97
CA LEU A 23 -12.92 -0.48 36.93
C LEU A 23 -13.50 -0.07 35.58
N GLU A 24 -12.76 0.72 34.81
CA GLU A 24 -13.23 1.26 33.53
C GLU A 24 -12.09 1.28 32.51
N ALA A 25 -12.40 1.07 31.24
CA ALA A 25 -11.41 1.31 30.19
C ALA A 25 -10.98 2.77 30.22
N SER A 26 -9.68 3.02 30.23
CA SER A 26 -9.14 4.38 30.22
C SER A 26 -9.45 5.09 28.91
N SER A 27 -9.72 6.39 28.96
CA SER A 27 -9.76 7.23 27.77
C SER A 27 -8.37 7.40 27.13
N SER A 28 -7.30 7.27 27.95
CA SER A 28 -5.93 7.18 27.47
C SER A 28 -5.64 5.71 27.12
N GLN A 29 -5.43 5.40 25.88
CA GLN A 29 -5.06 4.06 25.40
C GLN A 29 -3.67 4.13 24.75
N PRO A 30 -2.99 2.97 24.52
CA PRO A 30 -1.77 2.95 23.74
C PRO A 30 -1.96 3.69 22.43
N VAL A 31 -1.06 4.62 22.13
CA VAL A 31 -1.13 5.47 20.95
C VAL A 31 0.01 5.18 19.98
N TYR A 32 -0.16 5.52 18.73
CA TYR A 32 0.93 5.48 17.77
C TYR A 32 2.05 6.45 18.18
N PRO A 33 3.34 6.11 18.01
CA PRO A 33 4.46 6.97 18.35
C PRO A 33 4.34 8.37 17.72
N GLY A 34 4.53 9.40 18.54
CA GLY A 34 4.44 10.79 18.10
C GLY A 34 3.04 11.33 17.83
N THR A 35 1.98 10.55 18.16
CA THR A 35 0.58 10.94 17.94
C THR A 35 -0.23 10.86 19.24
N THR A 36 -1.49 11.29 19.17
CA THR A 36 -2.50 11.05 20.23
C THR A 36 -3.54 10.02 19.79
N ILE A 37 -3.29 9.31 18.68
CA ILE A 37 -4.23 8.41 18.02
C ILE A 37 -4.08 7.00 18.62
N PRO A 38 -5.14 6.39 19.17
CA PRO A 38 -5.07 5.05 19.73
C PRO A 38 -4.72 3.99 18.68
N ARG A 39 -3.83 3.05 19.03
CA ARG A 39 -3.52 1.86 18.20
C ARG A 39 -4.59 0.78 18.30
N LEU A 40 -5.22 0.70 19.44
CA LEU A 40 -6.32 -0.23 19.70
C LEU A 40 -7.65 0.51 19.56
N SER A 41 -8.50 0.03 18.67
CA SER A 41 -9.89 0.46 18.69
C SER A 41 -10.61 -0.24 19.85
N ILE A 42 -10.91 0.52 20.85
CA ILE A 42 -11.88 0.11 21.87
C ILE A 42 -13.22 0.69 21.46
N VAL A 43 -14.01 -0.09 20.75
CA VAL A 43 -15.42 0.26 20.57
C VAL A 43 -16.10 -0.08 21.90
N SER A 44 -16.33 0.93 22.73
CA SER A 44 -17.16 0.77 23.90
C SER A 44 -18.60 0.49 23.46
N GLY A 45 -19.03 -0.76 23.64
CA GLY A 45 -20.45 -1.07 23.66
C GLY A 45 -21.15 -0.29 24.77
N SER A 46 -22.47 -0.30 24.82
CA SER A 46 -23.22 0.27 25.94
C SER A 46 -22.79 -0.43 27.22
N GLY A 47 -22.16 0.31 28.15
CA GLY A 47 -21.66 -0.22 29.41
C GLY A 47 -20.20 -0.65 29.37
N LYS A 48 -19.82 -1.61 30.20
CA LYS A 48 -18.45 -2.08 30.44
C LYS A 48 -18.05 -3.20 29.45
N THR A 49 -18.08 -2.92 28.14
CA THR A 49 -17.71 -3.90 27.11
C THR A 49 -16.85 -3.26 26.03
N SER A 50 -15.73 -3.89 25.69
CA SER A 50 -14.87 -3.54 24.55
C SER A 50 -14.76 -4.69 23.56
N TYR A 51 -14.56 -4.36 22.27
CA TYR A 51 -14.25 -5.30 21.22
C TYR A 51 -12.79 -5.10 20.83
N VAL A 52 -12.00 -6.16 20.85
CA VAL A 52 -10.56 -6.15 20.62
C VAL A 52 -10.18 -7.33 19.78
N SER A 53 -9.21 -7.17 18.90
CA SER A 53 -8.63 -8.28 18.17
C SER A 53 -7.14 -8.44 18.44
N GLY A 54 -6.66 -9.65 18.27
CA GLY A 54 -5.26 -10.00 18.21
C GLY A 54 -4.96 -10.97 17.08
N VAL A 55 -3.71 -11.26 16.88
CA VAL A 55 -3.21 -12.21 15.87
C VAL A 55 -2.26 -13.20 16.53
N ILE A 56 -2.43 -14.49 16.23
CA ILE A 56 -1.53 -15.52 16.75
C ILE A 56 -0.11 -15.25 16.28
N ASN A 57 0.85 -15.25 17.24
CA ASN A 57 2.30 -15.10 16.96
C ASN A 57 2.68 -13.79 16.24
N ASP A 58 1.84 -12.76 16.25
CA ASP A 58 2.23 -11.45 15.78
C ASP A 58 3.04 -10.71 16.86
N PRO A 59 4.34 -10.44 16.64
CA PRO A 59 5.17 -9.72 17.60
C PRO A 59 4.80 -8.25 17.74
N THR A 60 3.99 -7.72 16.82
CA THR A 60 3.55 -6.31 16.79
C THR A 60 2.09 -6.13 17.22
N ASP A 61 1.41 -7.23 17.62
CA ASP A 61 0.03 -7.19 18.12
C ASP A 61 -0.09 -6.24 19.32
N PRO A 62 -0.81 -5.11 19.18
CA PRO A 62 -0.89 -4.13 20.26
C PRO A 62 -1.66 -4.65 21.49
N ALA A 63 -2.57 -5.62 21.35
CA ALA A 63 -3.25 -6.23 22.49
C ALA A 63 -2.31 -7.08 23.36
N ALA A 64 -1.29 -7.69 22.74
CA ALA A 64 -0.31 -8.53 23.40
C ALA A 64 0.90 -7.75 23.93
N THR A 65 1.33 -6.71 23.20
CA THR A 65 2.54 -5.95 23.52
C THR A 65 2.29 -4.78 24.46
N GLU A 66 1.26 -4.00 24.22
CA GLU A 66 0.95 -2.78 24.97
C GLU A 66 -0.26 -2.95 25.89
N GLY A 67 -1.21 -3.76 25.48
CA GLY A 67 -2.41 -4.08 26.25
C GLY A 67 -3.49 -2.99 26.18
N ILE A 68 -4.63 -3.32 26.78
CA ILE A 68 -5.78 -2.43 26.94
C ILE A 68 -5.62 -1.74 28.31
N TRP A 69 -5.77 -0.42 28.36
CA TRP A 69 -5.56 0.33 29.59
C TRP A 69 -6.87 0.53 30.35
N PHE A 70 -6.78 0.30 31.66
CA PHE A 70 -7.88 0.42 32.59
C PHE A 70 -7.55 1.38 33.74
N ASN A 71 -8.53 2.19 34.13
CA ASN A 71 -8.49 2.94 35.38
C ASN A 71 -9.04 2.05 36.51
N ALA A 72 -8.27 1.92 37.57
CA ALA A 72 -8.64 1.25 38.83
C ALA A 72 -7.91 1.93 40.00
N PRO A 73 -8.31 1.75 41.27
CA PRO A 73 -7.56 2.31 42.39
C PRO A 73 -6.09 1.85 42.39
N ALA A 74 -5.15 2.73 42.72
CA ALA A 74 -3.74 2.42 42.75
C ALA A 74 -3.44 1.23 43.67
N GLY A 75 -2.51 0.35 43.27
CA GLY A 75 -2.17 -0.87 44.01
C GLY A 75 -3.22 -1.98 43.95
N SER A 76 -4.25 -1.85 43.11
CA SER A 76 -5.27 -2.89 42.92
C SER A 76 -4.70 -4.17 42.30
N THR A 77 -5.35 -5.28 42.59
CA THR A 77 -5.11 -6.56 41.89
C THR A 77 -6.29 -6.85 40.98
N LEU A 78 -6.04 -6.88 39.66
CA LEU A 78 -7.03 -7.29 38.67
C LEU A 78 -7.00 -8.81 38.52
N THR A 79 -8.16 -9.44 38.38
CA THR A 79 -8.32 -10.87 38.14
C THR A 79 -9.05 -11.11 36.85
N PHE A 80 -8.80 -12.29 36.22
CA PHE A 80 -9.28 -12.58 34.88
C PHE A 80 -10.02 -13.90 34.80
N LYS A 81 -11.02 -13.96 33.91
CA LYS A 81 -11.62 -15.20 33.42
C LYS A 81 -11.60 -15.19 31.89
N SER A 82 -11.31 -16.34 31.30
CA SER A 82 -11.42 -16.57 29.86
C SER A 82 -12.56 -17.54 29.61
N GLY A 83 -13.50 -17.15 28.73
CA GLY A 83 -14.62 -17.97 28.32
C GLY A 83 -14.20 -19.14 27.41
N THR A 84 -13.11 -18.96 26.64
CA THR A 84 -12.58 -19.96 25.72
C THR A 84 -11.07 -20.08 25.91
N THR A 85 -10.66 -20.99 26.79
CA THR A 85 -9.24 -21.14 27.19
C THR A 85 -8.36 -21.71 26.09
N SER A 86 -8.93 -22.34 25.05
CA SER A 86 -8.19 -22.74 23.83
C SER A 86 -7.78 -21.54 22.97
N VAL A 87 -8.49 -20.42 23.06
CA VAL A 87 -8.18 -19.17 22.35
C VAL A 87 -7.25 -18.29 23.17
N VAL A 88 -7.58 -18.10 24.46
CA VAL A 88 -6.74 -17.35 25.41
C VAL A 88 -6.74 -18.06 26.75
N LYS A 89 -5.58 -18.52 27.22
CA LYS A 89 -5.44 -19.07 28.57
C LYS A 89 -5.45 -17.91 29.59
N VAL A 90 -6.00 -18.14 30.78
CA VAL A 90 -6.00 -17.14 31.85
C VAL A 90 -4.56 -16.71 32.21
N ALA A 91 -3.60 -17.66 32.17
CA ALA A 91 -2.19 -17.39 32.43
C ALA A 91 -1.51 -16.48 31.40
N ASP A 92 -2.10 -16.34 30.20
CA ASP A 92 -1.61 -15.50 29.12
C ASP A 92 -2.28 -14.11 29.12
N ILE A 93 -3.06 -13.79 30.16
CA ILE A 93 -3.62 -12.46 30.44
C ILE A 93 -2.87 -11.88 31.63
N THR A 94 -2.20 -10.78 31.44
CA THR A 94 -1.42 -10.11 32.48
C THR A 94 -1.91 -8.68 32.71
N ALA A 95 -1.76 -8.17 33.92
CA ALA A 95 -1.97 -6.77 34.25
C ALA A 95 -0.71 -6.19 34.88
N GLU A 96 -0.36 -5.00 34.49
CA GLU A 96 0.73 -4.21 35.04
C GLU A 96 0.23 -2.80 35.34
N GLU A 97 0.46 -2.32 36.55
CA GLU A 97 0.20 -0.93 36.89
C GLU A 97 1.31 -0.07 36.31
N ILE A 98 1.05 0.57 35.15
CA ILE A 98 2.02 1.38 34.40
C ILE A 98 2.19 2.79 34.98
N GLN A 99 1.16 3.27 35.71
CA GLN A 99 1.15 4.49 36.50
C GLN A 99 0.17 4.28 37.66
N PRO A 100 0.28 5.02 38.78
CA PRO A 100 -0.68 4.89 39.88
C PRO A 100 -2.13 5.00 39.41
N GLY A 101 -2.88 3.90 39.54
CA GLY A 101 -4.27 3.81 39.10
C GLY A 101 -4.52 3.56 37.63
N LEU A 102 -3.48 3.36 36.83
CA LEU A 102 -3.58 3.02 35.39
C LEU A 102 -2.92 1.67 35.11
N PHE A 103 -3.68 0.71 34.65
CA PHE A 103 -3.28 -0.67 34.40
C PHE A 103 -3.28 -1.02 32.92
N ALA A 104 -2.20 -1.61 32.41
CA ALA A 104 -2.16 -2.24 31.10
C ALA A 104 -2.52 -3.73 31.22
N VAL A 105 -3.62 -4.14 30.60
CA VAL A 105 -4.06 -5.54 30.51
C VAL A 105 -3.62 -6.09 29.15
N ARG A 106 -2.61 -6.96 29.14
CA ARG A 106 -2.07 -7.59 27.93
C ARG A 106 -2.70 -8.96 27.74
N ILE A 107 -3.05 -9.28 26.49
CA ILE A 107 -3.72 -10.52 26.12
C ILE A 107 -2.91 -11.18 25.00
N LYS A 108 -2.29 -12.32 25.31
CA LYS A 108 -1.57 -13.11 24.33
C LYS A 108 -2.42 -14.29 23.88
N PRO A 109 -2.81 -14.38 22.59
CA PRO A 109 -3.62 -15.50 22.12
C PRO A 109 -2.81 -16.79 22.00
N SER A 110 -3.46 -17.93 22.32
CA SER A 110 -2.90 -19.28 22.19
C SER A 110 -3.55 -20.06 21.04
N GLY A 111 -4.70 -19.63 20.54
CA GLY A 111 -5.46 -20.29 19.48
C GLY A 111 -6.38 -19.33 18.74
N VAL A 112 -6.85 -19.77 17.55
CA VAL A 112 -7.77 -19.00 16.69
C VAL A 112 -9.19 -19.07 17.23
N GLY A 113 -9.96 -17.99 17.10
CA GLY A 113 -11.39 -17.90 17.47
C GLY A 113 -11.70 -16.78 18.45
N PHE A 114 -12.78 -16.96 19.20
CA PHE A 114 -13.32 -15.93 20.09
C PHE A 114 -13.25 -16.34 21.55
N SER A 115 -12.99 -15.34 22.42
CA SER A 115 -13.08 -15.53 23.86
C SER A 115 -13.68 -14.29 24.52
N LYS A 116 -14.66 -14.52 25.41
CA LYS A 116 -15.14 -13.49 26.32
C LYS A 116 -14.19 -13.43 27.52
N ILE A 117 -13.43 -12.36 27.64
CA ILE A 117 -12.54 -12.14 28.76
C ILE A 117 -13.26 -11.24 29.77
N THR A 118 -13.31 -11.67 31.04
CA THR A 118 -13.83 -10.87 32.13
C THR A 118 -12.66 -10.35 32.95
N VAL A 119 -12.60 -9.04 33.12
CA VAL A 119 -11.67 -8.35 34.03
C VAL A 119 -12.44 -7.96 35.28
N SER A 120 -11.99 -8.39 36.44
CA SER A 120 -12.67 -8.19 37.71
C SER A 120 -11.76 -7.48 38.72
N LEU A 121 -12.36 -6.60 39.50
CA LEU A 121 -11.76 -5.91 40.64
C LEU A 121 -12.71 -6.04 41.85
N SER A 122 -12.17 -6.39 43.01
CA SER A 122 -12.97 -6.50 44.25
C SER A 122 -13.69 -5.17 44.54
N GLY A 123 -14.99 -5.24 44.74
CA GLY A 123 -15.84 -4.07 45.02
C GLY A 123 -16.26 -3.24 43.80
N ALA A 124 -15.88 -3.66 42.60
CA ALA A 124 -16.30 -3.04 41.33
C ALA A 124 -17.13 -4.01 40.48
N SER A 125 -17.90 -3.46 39.54
CA SER A 125 -18.55 -4.28 38.51
C SER A 125 -17.54 -4.77 37.49
N ASP A 126 -17.67 -6.02 37.04
CA ASP A 126 -16.84 -6.63 36.04
C ASP A 126 -16.83 -5.84 34.73
N TYR A 127 -15.69 -5.89 34.02
CA TYR A 127 -15.53 -5.39 32.66
C TYR A 127 -15.39 -6.57 31.69
N THR A 128 -16.00 -6.47 30.50
CA THR A 128 -15.97 -7.51 29.47
C THR A 128 -15.14 -7.06 28.29
N ILE A 129 -14.22 -7.93 27.84
CA ILE A 129 -13.54 -7.79 26.57
C ILE A 129 -14.05 -8.91 25.64
N GLN A 130 -14.67 -8.53 24.54
CA GLN A 130 -14.97 -9.43 23.42
C GLN A 130 -13.71 -9.52 22.56
N TYR A 131 -12.96 -10.60 22.71
CA TYR A 131 -11.67 -10.79 22.09
C TYR A 131 -11.75 -11.77 20.92
N ALA A 132 -11.14 -11.42 19.80
CA ALA A 132 -11.02 -12.26 18.62
C ALA A 132 -9.55 -12.46 18.28
N ALA A 133 -9.08 -13.71 18.22
CA ALA A 133 -7.73 -14.07 17.80
C ALA A 133 -7.77 -14.65 16.39
N SER A 134 -7.13 -14.00 15.42
CA SER A 134 -7.10 -14.45 14.04
C SER A 134 -5.90 -15.34 13.72
N LYS A 135 -5.96 -16.01 12.58
CA LYS A 135 -4.83 -16.70 11.93
C LYS A 135 -3.65 -15.74 11.73
N ALA A 136 -2.46 -16.30 11.61
CA ALA A 136 -1.22 -15.59 11.33
C ALA A 136 -0.67 -15.94 9.96
N SER A 137 0.20 -15.08 9.42
CA SER A 137 1.01 -15.40 8.24
C SER A 137 2.19 -16.29 8.59
N GLY A 138 2.56 -17.20 7.66
CA GLY A 138 3.70 -18.10 7.83
C GLY A 138 5.00 -17.66 7.17
N VAL A 139 5.01 -16.63 6.31
CA VAL A 139 6.08 -16.50 5.31
C VAL A 139 6.80 -15.15 5.19
N PRO A 140 6.21 -13.99 5.38
CA PRO A 140 6.90 -12.72 5.16
C PRO A 140 7.99 -12.47 6.22
N SER A 141 9.07 -11.81 5.81
CA SER A 141 10.14 -11.38 6.71
C SER A 141 9.65 -10.38 7.75
N GLN A 142 8.61 -9.61 7.38
CA GLN A 142 7.89 -8.72 8.27
C GLN A 142 6.44 -8.64 7.81
N THR A 143 5.53 -8.88 8.74
CA THR A 143 4.09 -8.78 8.52
C THR A 143 3.48 -7.88 9.59
N THR A 144 2.61 -6.95 9.17
CA THR A 144 1.73 -6.19 10.05
C THR A 144 0.27 -6.49 9.71
N TRP A 145 -0.59 -6.46 10.74
CA TRP A 145 -2.01 -6.73 10.63
C TRP A 145 -2.79 -5.45 10.86
N LEU A 146 -3.36 -4.95 9.78
CA LEU A 146 -4.06 -3.67 9.76
C LEU A 146 -5.54 -3.92 9.88
N THR A 147 -6.19 -3.27 10.85
CA THR A 147 -7.58 -3.52 11.22
C THR A 147 -8.49 -2.38 10.80
N GLY A 148 -9.80 -2.62 10.81
CA GLY A 148 -10.80 -1.62 10.42
C GLY A 148 -11.22 -1.68 8.95
N SER A 149 -10.59 -2.54 8.16
CA SER A 149 -10.93 -2.95 6.81
C SER A 149 -10.47 -4.38 6.59
N SER A 150 -10.97 -5.06 5.57
CA SER A 150 -10.57 -6.42 5.18
C SER A 150 -10.21 -6.53 3.70
N ASP A 151 -10.72 -5.60 2.88
CA ASP A 151 -10.74 -5.65 1.42
C ASP A 151 -9.85 -4.54 0.84
N ALA A 152 -8.54 -4.54 1.25
CA ALA A 152 -7.56 -3.59 0.76
C ALA A 152 -7.24 -3.83 -0.72
N SER A 153 -7.44 -2.82 -1.59
CA SER A 153 -7.36 -2.95 -3.05
C SER A 153 -6.35 -2.02 -3.70
N ALA A 154 -6.15 -0.80 -3.18
CA ALA A 154 -5.15 0.13 -3.69
C ALA A 154 -4.41 0.83 -2.55
N MET A 155 -3.13 1.18 -2.78
CA MET A 155 -2.35 1.90 -1.78
C MET A 155 -1.41 2.93 -2.42
N CYS A 156 -1.06 3.96 -1.64
CA CYS A 156 -0.01 4.91 -2.00
C CYS A 156 0.80 5.32 -0.77
N GLU A 157 2.12 5.33 -0.88
CA GLU A 157 3.02 5.81 0.18
C GLU A 157 2.98 7.34 0.27
N VAL A 158 3.00 7.85 1.50
CA VAL A 158 2.97 9.29 1.79
C VAL A 158 4.15 9.75 2.67
N GLY A 159 5.21 8.94 2.69
CA GLY A 159 6.46 9.19 3.40
C GLY A 159 6.53 8.53 4.78
N ASP A 160 7.75 8.33 5.26
CA ASP A 160 8.09 7.82 6.60
C ASP A 160 7.47 6.46 6.95
N GLY A 161 7.18 5.62 5.94
CA GLY A 161 6.52 4.32 6.12
C GLY A 161 5.02 4.42 6.40
N TYR A 162 4.39 5.56 6.08
CA TYR A 162 2.94 5.73 6.13
C TYR A 162 2.35 5.66 4.73
N PHE A 163 1.12 5.14 4.63
CA PHE A 163 0.44 4.97 3.37
C PHE A 163 -1.08 5.01 3.51
N PHE A 164 -1.75 5.57 2.51
CA PHE A 164 -3.19 5.44 2.37
C PHE A 164 -3.53 4.13 1.66
N VAL A 165 -4.59 3.50 2.14
CA VAL A 165 -5.22 2.32 1.54
C VAL A 165 -6.65 2.69 1.15
N ALA A 166 -7.04 2.34 -0.07
CA ALA A 166 -8.43 2.29 -0.51
C ALA A 166 -8.96 0.86 -0.36
N ASP A 167 -10.26 0.74 -0.23
CA ASP A 167 -11.03 -0.48 0.02
C ASP A 167 -12.05 -0.61 -1.12
N ASP A 168 -12.20 -1.79 -1.72
CA ASP A 168 -13.11 -2.00 -2.85
C ASP A 168 -14.59 -2.07 -2.44
N GLU A 169 -14.90 -2.33 -1.17
CA GLU A 169 -16.25 -2.38 -0.62
C GLU A 169 -16.73 -1.03 -0.05
N THR A 170 -15.84 -0.04 0.16
CA THR A 170 -16.18 1.27 0.73
C THR A 170 -15.41 2.42 0.08
N ASN A 171 -15.93 3.66 0.16
CA ASN A 171 -15.22 4.85 -0.29
C ASN A 171 -14.35 5.47 0.83
N VAL A 172 -13.96 4.70 1.83
CA VAL A 172 -13.14 5.21 2.94
C VAL A 172 -11.67 4.92 2.67
N MET A 173 -10.89 6.00 2.57
CA MET A 173 -9.44 5.91 2.49
C MET A 173 -8.83 5.98 3.88
N ARG A 174 -7.96 5.03 4.21
CA ARG A 174 -7.41 4.84 5.56
C ARG A 174 -5.91 5.01 5.56
N LEU A 175 -5.40 5.81 6.49
CA LEU A 175 -3.97 6.00 6.71
C LEU A 175 -3.47 4.98 7.73
N TYR A 176 -2.42 4.25 7.35
CA TYR A 176 -1.75 3.28 8.22
C TYR A 176 -0.23 3.51 8.27
N SER A 177 0.42 2.84 9.20
CA SER A 177 1.87 2.71 9.27
C SER A 177 2.30 1.30 8.88
N SER A 178 3.39 1.16 8.14
CA SER A 178 4.01 -0.14 7.83
C SER A 178 4.72 -0.77 9.04
N ASN A 179 4.95 0.00 10.10
CA ASN A 179 5.73 -0.42 11.25
C ASN A 179 4.90 -0.99 12.41
N PHE A 180 3.57 -0.84 12.37
CA PHE A 180 2.71 -1.16 13.51
C PHE A 180 1.41 -1.80 13.05
N SER A 181 1.06 -2.94 13.65
CA SER A 181 -0.29 -3.51 13.56
C SER A 181 -1.31 -2.64 14.29
N GLY A 182 -2.56 -2.69 13.86
CA GLY A 182 -3.67 -2.02 14.54
C GLY A 182 -4.58 -1.19 13.63
N MET A 183 -5.32 -0.28 14.23
CA MET A 183 -6.33 0.56 13.57
C MET A 183 -5.71 1.64 12.69
N PRO A 184 -6.48 2.18 11.71
CA PRO A 184 -6.01 3.31 10.91
C PRO A 184 -5.80 4.56 11.78
N LEU A 185 -4.77 5.32 11.44
CA LEU A 185 -4.50 6.62 12.07
C LEU A 185 -5.53 7.67 11.66
N LYS A 186 -6.04 7.57 10.43
CA LYS A 186 -7.07 8.46 9.86
C LYS A 186 -8.00 7.67 8.96
N GLU A 187 -9.25 8.08 8.91
CA GLU A 187 -10.25 7.64 7.94
C GLU A 187 -10.81 8.87 7.23
N ILE A 188 -10.84 8.82 5.90
CA ILE A 188 -11.29 9.92 5.04
C ILE A 188 -12.38 9.36 4.14
N ASP A 189 -13.60 9.87 4.26
CA ASP A 189 -14.69 9.56 3.33
C ASP A 189 -14.43 10.26 1.99
N ALA A 190 -14.09 9.47 0.98
CA ALA A 190 -13.80 9.91 -0.38
C ALA A 190 -15.05 9.99 -1.27
N SER A 191 -16.25 9.70 -0.78
CA SER A 191 -17.49 9.70 -1.57
C SER A 191 -17.70 11.02 -2.32
N GLY A 192 -17.39 12.15 -1.65
CA GLY A 192 -17.46 13.48 -2.25
C GLY A 192 -16.37 13.79 -3.27
N PHE A 193 -15.27 13.03 -3.31
CA PHE A 193 -14.11 13.35 -4.17
C PHE A 193 -14.39 13.12 -5.66
N ALA A 194 -15.21 12.15 -5.97
CA ALA A 194 -15.62 11.84 -7.34
C ALA A 194 -17.15 11.84 -7.54
N ASN A 195 -17.88 12.56 -6.69
CA ASN A 195 -19.34 12.71 -6.75
C ASN A 195 -20.07 11.36 -6.77
N GLY A 196 -19.75 10.48 -5.81
CA GLY A 196 -20.35 9.15 -5.68
C GLY A 196 -21.25 9.01 -4.48
N SER A 197 -22.34 8.25 -4.64
CA SER A 197 -23.22 7.80 -3.56
C SER A 197 -23.18 6.28 -3.36
N GLU A 198 -22.51 5.55 -4.26
CA GLU A 198 -22.20 4.12 -4.16
C GLU A 198 -20.68 3.93 -4.13
N GLU A 199 -20.22 2.73 -3.89
CA GLU A 199 -18.82 2.36 -3.90
C GLU A 199 -18.13 2.67 -5.24
N PHE A 200 -16.90 3.16 -5.20
CA PHE A 200 -16.09 3.39 -6.41
C PHE A 200 -15.38 2.13 -6.86
N ASP A 201 -15.14 1.16 -5.95
CA ASP A 201 -14.37 -0.06 -6.26
C ASP A 201 -12.96 0.34 -6.76
N VAL A 202 -12.23 1.06 -5.90
CA VAL A 202 -10.92 1.64 -6.25
C VAL A 202 -9.86 0.53 -6.26
N GLU A 203 -9.14 0.38 -7.36
CA GLU A 203 -8.26 -0.77 -7.62
C GLU A 203 -6.81 -0.37 -7.96
N GLY A 204 -6.54 0.91 -8.12
CA GLY A 204 -5.18 1.36 -8.40
C GLY A 204 -4.93 2.79 -7.93
N ALA A 205 -3.70 3.05 -7.51
CA ALA A 205 -3.26 4.37 -7.06
C ALA A 205 -1.84 4.66 -7.55
N THR A 206 -1.50 5.94 -7.71
CA THR A 206 -0.13 6.40 -7.97
C THR A 206 0.05 7.83 -7.53
N VAL A 207 1.26 8.20 -7.11
CA VAL A 207 1.59 9.54 -6.66
C VAL A 207 2.26 10.34 -7.79
N SER A 208 1.92 11.63 -7.91
CA SER A 208 2.57 12.54 -8.87
C SER A 208 4.07 12.69 -8.59
N ASP A 209 4.84 13.09 -9.61
CA ASP A 209 6.29 13.29 -9.49
C ASP A 209 6.68 14.34 -8.43
N ASP A 210 5.81 15.32 -8.18
CA ASP A 210 6.02 16.35 -7.17
C ASP A 210 5.53 15.96 -5.76
N GLY A 211 4.97 14.75 -5.62
CA GLY A 211 4.46 14.20 -4.36
C GLY A 211 3.21 14.90 -3.81
N LYS A 212 2.50 15.72 -4.62
CA LYS A 212 1.38 16.55 -4.12
C LYS A 212 0.00 16.08 -4.55
N THR A 213 -0.06 15.14 -5.46
CA THR A 213 -1.32 14.60 -5.99
C THR A 213 -1.26 13.09 -5.96
N VAL A 214 -2.33 12.47 -5.47
CA VAL A 214 -2.54 11.04 -5.64
C VAL A 214 -3.64 10.84 -6.67
N TYR A 215 -3.39 9.97 -7.63
CA TYR A 215 -4.35 9.56 -8.63
C TYR A 215 -4.88 8.18 -8.30
N TRP A 216 -6.17 7.98 -8.49
CA TRP A 216 -6.90 6.76 -8.17
C TRP A 216 -7.71 6.33 -9.38
N ILE A 217 -7.80 5.02 -9.61
CA ILE A 217 -8.65 4.44 -10.64
C ILE A 217 -9.54 3.35 -10.03
N ALA A 218 -10.80 3.38 -10.40
CA ALA A 218 -11.76 2.34 -10.07
C ALA A 218 -11.61 1.13 -11.01
N SER A 219 -12.25 0.01 -10.69
CA SER A 219 -12.19 -1.24 -11.47
C SER A 219 -12.67 -1.09 -12.92
N LEU A 220 -13.48 -0.09 -13.23
CA LEU A 220 -14.21 0.11 -14.50
C LEU A 220 -15.13 -1.07 -14.86
N ALA A 221 -15.37 -1.99 -13.92
CA ALA A 221 -16.09 -3.24 -14.14
C ALA A 221 -17.61 -3.13 -13.87
N ASN A 222 -18.38 -4.03 -14.46
CA ASN A 222 -19.72 -4.35 -13.97
C ASN A 222 -19.59 -5.21 -12.70
N ASN A 223 -20.69 -5.40 -11.97
CA ASN A 223 -20.67 -6.33 -10.85
C ASN A 223 -20.67 -7.81 -11.33
N LYS A 224 -20.52 -8.76 -10.40
CA LYS A 224 -20.49 -10.21 -10.67
C LYS A 224 -21.74 -10.75 -11.39
N SER A 225 -22.90 -10.06 -11.27
CA SER A 225 -24.12 -10.44 -12.00
C SER A 225 -24.24 -9.79 -13.39
N GLY A 226 -23.23 -9.04 -13.83
CA GLY A 226 -23.21 -8.32 -15.12
C GLY A 226 -23.92 -6.97 -15.07
N LYS A 227 -24.44 -6.52 -13.92
CA LYS A 227 -25.12 -5.24 -13.79
C LYS A 227 -24.11 -4.09 -13.85
N ALA A 228 -24.40 -3.08 -14.66
CA ALA A 228 -23.60 -1.87 -14.74
C ALA A 228 -23.52 -1.14 -13.38
N LYS A 229 -22.34 -0.64 -13.07
CA LYS A 229 -22.02 0.13 -11.86
C LYS A 229 -21.39 1.46 -12.28
N PRO A 230 -22.17 2.52 -12.55
CA PRO A 230 -21.67 3.78 -13.10
C PRO A 230 -20.62 4.47 -12.22
N TYR A 231 -20.66 4.27 -10.89
CA TYR A 231 -19.69 4.84 -9.97
C TYR A 231 -18.30 4.20 -10.08
N ARG A 232 -18.22 2.97 -10.60
CA ARG A 232 -16.95 2.28 -10.90
C ARG A 232 -16.29 2.75 -12.20
N ASN A 233 -16.90 3.64 -12.98
CA ASN A 233 -16.34 4.12 -14.27
C ASN A 233 -15.35 5.28 -14.11
N ARG A 234 -14.85 5.52 -12.91
CA ARG A 234 -14.12 6.73 -12.56
C ARG A 234 -12.62 6.52 -12.41
N ALA A 235 -11.88 7.57 -12.77
CA ALA A 235 -10.60 7.86 -12.18
C ALA A 235 -10.66 9.26 -11.57
N PHE A 236 -9.94 9.51 -10.48
CA PHE A 236 -9.96 10.79 -9.80
C PHE A 236 -8.61 11.10 -9.16
N SER A 237 -8.41 12.36 -8.84
CA SER A 237 -7.24 12.82 -8.11
C SER A 237 -7.63 13.34 -6.73
N THR A 238 -6.70 13.24 -5.81
CA THR A 238 -6.74 13.91 -4.51
C THR A 238 -5.48 14.75 -4.33
N LYS A 239 -5.62 15.90 -3.69
CA LYS A 239 -4.45 16.66 -3.24
C LYS A 239 -3.93 16.01 -1.97
N LEU A 240 -2.64 15.71 -1.96
CA LEU A 240 -1.93 15.24 -0.78
C LEU A 240 -1.39 16.43 -0.01
N ASN A 241 -1.83 16.60 1.24
CA ASN A 241 -1.40 17.65 2.13
C ASN A 241 -0.67 17.03 3.32
N GLY A 242 0.54 17.51 3.60
CA GLY A 242 1.42 16.93 4.63
C GLY A 242 2.09 15.63 4.17
N THR A 243 2.88 15.04 5.04
CA THR A 243 3.63 13.79 4.84
C THR A 243 3.54 12.92 6.10
N GLY A 244 3.81 11.63 5.95
CA GLY A 244 3.80 10.71 7.07
C GLY A 244 2.44 10.66 7.76
N PHE A 245 2.42 10.61 9.09
CA PHE A 245 1.16 10.55 9.84
C PHE A 245 0.34 11.85 9.78
N GLU A 246 0.93 12.99 9.39
CA GLU A 246 0.21 14.24 9.15
C GLU A 246 -0.50 14.29 7.80
N ALA A 247 -0.21 13.35 6.90
CA ALA A 247 -0.80 13.31 5.58
C ALA A 247 -2.33 13.31 5.62
N THR A 248 -2.95 14.11 4.75
CA THR A 248 -4.40 14.15 4.51
C THR A 248 -4.68 14.26 3.02
N LEU A 249 -5.89 13.82 2.63
CA LEU A 249 -6.37 13.91 1.25
C LEU A 249 -7.52 14.91 1.16
N SER A 250 -7.55 15.67 0.08
CA SER A 250 -8.69 16.52 -0.25
C SER A 250 -9.04 16.39 -1.74
N ALA A 251 -10.29 16.70 -2.09
CA ALA A 251 -10.81 16.52 -3.44
C ALA A 251 -9.98 17.26 -4.50
N GLY A 252 -9.69 16.58 -5.60
CA GLY A 252 -9.15 17.13 -6.84
C GLY A 252 -10.18 17.12 -7.97
N ALA A 253 -9.79 16.61 -9.13
CA ALA A 253 -10.67 16.43 -10.27
C ALA A 253 -11.03 14.93 -10.44
N TYR A 254 -12.13 14.65 -11.14
CA TYR A 254 -12.51 13.29 -11.51
C TYR A 254 -12.99 13.22 -12.96
N SER A 255 -12.90 12.03 -13.55
CA SER A 255 -13.37 11.74 -14.90
C SER A 255 -14.18 10.45 -14.93
N GLU A 256 -15.30 10.47 -15.64
CA GLU A 256 -16.17 9.30 -15.88
C GLU A 256 -15.93 8.68 -17.25
N LYS A 257 -14.90 9.14 -17.98
CA LYS A 257 -14.63 8.75 -19.37
C LYS A 257 -13.68 7.55 -19.51
N PHE A 258 -13.13 7.06 -18.41
CA PHE A 258 -12.09 6.03 -18.46
C PHE A 258 -12.62 4.70 -18.99
N ARG A 259 -13.80 4.26 -18.54
CA ARG A 259 -14.37 3.00 -19.01
C ARG A 259 -14.54 2.98 -20.54
N ASP A 260 -15.19 3.98 -21.10
CA ASP A 260 -15.44 4.05 -22.54
C ASP A 260 -14.14 4.16 -23.34
N ALA A 261 -13.17 4.91 -22.83
CA ALA A 261 -11.85 5.03 -23.45
C ALA A 261 -11.08 3.70 -23.45
N MET A 262 -11.12 2.94 -22.36
CA MET A 262 -10.47 1.64 -22.27
C MET A 262 -11.16 0.58 -23.15
N ILE A 263 -12.49 0.64 -23.29
CA ILE A 263 -13.22 -0.19 -24.25
C ILE A 263 -12.80 0.14 -25.67
N ALA A 264 -12.84 1.42 -26.05
CA ALA A 264 -12.42 1.88 -27.38
C ALA A 264 -10.95 1.52 -27.70
N PHE A 265 -10.07 1.60 -26.69
CA PHE A 265 -8.68 1.16 -26.80
C PHE A 265 -8.57 -0.33 -27.19
N GLY A 266 -9.31 -1.20 -26.51
CA GLY A 266 -9.29 -2.63 -26.82
C GLY A 266 -9.86 -2.95 -28.18
N ASP A 267 -10.97 -2.30 -28.56
CA ASP A 267 -11.62 -2.49 -29.87
C ASP A 267 -10.70 -2.02 -31.01
N ALA A 268 -10.02 -0.88 -30.86
CA ALA A 268 -9.05 -0.38 -31.82
C ALA A 268 -7.84 -1.31 -32.03
N ASN A 269 -7.52 -2.14 -31.03
CA ASN A 269 -6.46 -3.14 -31.12
C ASN A 269 -6.95 -4.53 -31.56
N GLY A 270 -8.24 -4.68 -31.88
CA GLY A 270 -8.85 -5.90 -32.41
C GLY A 270 -9.26 -6.91 -31.33
N TRP A 271 -9.47 -6.48 -30.08
CA TRP A 271 -9.71 -7.39 -28.95
C TRP A 271 -11.17 -7.46 -28.44
N ASP A 272 -12.09 -6.73 -29.09
CA ASP A 272 -13.53 -6.73 -28.75
C ASP A 272 -13.80 -6.51 -27.25
N PHE A 273 -13.26 -5.41 -26.71
CA PHE A 273 -13.50 -5.04 -25.32
C PHE A 273 -14.95 -4.62 -25.06
N THR A 274 -15.68 -4.24 -26.12
CA THR A 274 -17.14 -4.04 -26.07
C THR A 274 -17.83 -5.32 -25.59
N ALA A 275 -17.49 -6.48 -26.14
CA ALA A 275 -18.05 -7.76 -25.68
C ALA A 275 -17.59 -8.11 -24.26
N SER A 276 -16.30 -7.88 -23.94
CA SER A 276 -15.75 -8.10 -22.59
C SER A 276 -16.48 -7.28 -21.53
N ALA A 277 -16.80 -6.02 -21.82
CA ALA A 277 -17.46 -5.08 -20.92
C ALA A 277 -18.99 -5.15 -20.92
N SER A 278 -19.59 -6.08 -21.69
CA SER A 278 -21.05 -6.17 -21.87
C SER A 278 -21.78 -6.52 -20.57
N THR A 279 -22.94 -5.91 -20.35
CA THR A 279 -23.84 -6.22 -19.23
C THR A 279 -24.45 -7.62 -19.30
N SER A 280 -24.41 -8.27 -20.45
CA SER A 280 -24.79 -9.67 -20.62
C SER A 280 -23.74 -10.65 -20.10
N ASN A 281 -22.52 -10.18 -19.91
CA ASN A 281 -21.39 -10.99 -19.47
C ASN A 281 -21.35 -11.06 -17.93
N LYS A 282 -21.74 -12.19 -17.36
CA LYS A 282 -21.69 -12.43 -15.91
C LYS A 282 -20.25 -12.72 -15.45
N MET A 283 -19.97 -12.50 -14.18
CA MET A 283 -18.64 -12.69 -13.56
C MET A 283 -17.52 -11.89 -14.23
N ILE A 284 -17.86 -10.77 -14.80
CA ILE A 284 -16.97 -9.92 -15.61
C ILE A 284 -15.62 -9.57 -14.95
N PRO A 285 -15.55 -9.30 -13.62
CA PRO A 285 -14.25 -9.05 -12.96
C PRO A 285 -13.38 -10.31 -12.79
N LYS A 286 -13.97 -11.50 -12.91
CA LYS A 286 -13.37 -12.79 -12.55
C LYS A 286 -13.29 -13.77 -13.72
N ARG A 287 -13.17 -13.27 -14.96
CA ARG A 287 -13.04 -14.10 -16.17
C ARG A 287 -11.89 -13.63 -17.03
N ILE A 288 -11.22 -14.57 -17.70
CA ILE A 288 -10.10 -14.25 -18.61
C ILE A 288 -10.53 -13.33 -19.79
N ASP A 289 -11.78 -13.38 -20.19
CA ASP A 289 -12.42 -12.55 -21.21
C ASP A 289 -13.27 -11.42 -20.61
N GLY A 290 -13.19 -11.20 -19.29
CA GLY A 290 -13.93 -10.17 -18.58
C GLY A 290 -13.36 -8.77 -18.79
N PHE A 291 -13.76 -7.83 -17.91
CA PHE A 291 -13.28 -6.45 -17.98
C PHE A 291 -13.09 -5.91 -16.56
N ASN A 292 -11.84 -5.73 -16.17
CA ASN A 292 -11.45 -5.22 -14.86
C ASN A 292 -10.05 -4.58 -14.89
N ILE A 293 -9.91 -3.41 -14.25
CA ILE A 293 -8.65 -2.67 -14.08
C ILE A 293 -8.19 -2.84 -12.64
N GLU A 294 -6.89 -3.09 -12.43
CA GLU A 294 -6.27 -3.13 -11.08
C GLU A 294 -4.90 -2.44 -11.04
N GLY A 295 -4.31 -2.08 -12.16
CA GLY A 295 -3.02 -1.41 -12.22
C GLY A 295 -3.11 0.07 -12.59
N LEU A 296 -2.41 0.94 -11.84
CA LEU A 296 -2.22 2.34 -12.20
C LEU A 296 -0.85 2.81 -11.75
N THR A 297 -0.05 3.33 -12.67
CA THR A 297 1.19 4.04 -12.32
C THR A 297 1.52 5.13 -13.35
N LEU A 298 2.28 6.15 -12.94
CA LEU A 298 2.82 7.13 -13.87
C LEU A 298 4.05 6.56 -14.61
N LYS A 299 4.21 6.95 -15.85
CA LYS A 299 5.41 6.63 -16.62
C LYS A 299 6.60 7.46 -16.12
N THR A 300 7.74 6.82 -15.88
CA THR A 300 8.99 7.50 -15.53
C THR A 300 9.38 8.50 -16.63
N ASN A 301 9.62 9.74 -16.24
CA ASN A 301 9.95 10.84 -17.16
C ASN A 301 8.94 10.99 -18.32
N GLY A 302 7.70 10.54 -18.13
CA GLY A 302 6.68 10.42 -19.17
C GLY A 302 5.87 11.69 -19.44
N GLY A 303 6.16 12.82 -18.79
CA GLY A 303 5.46 14.10 -19.05
C GLY A 303 3.95 14.05 -18.77
N GLY A 304 3.52 13.25 -17.78
CA GLY A 304 2.11 13.12 -17.43
C GLY A 304 1.37 11.94 -18.07
N VAL A 305 2.09 11.02 -18.70
CA VAL A 305 1.58 9.72 -19.16
C VAL A 305 1.40 8.78 -17.98
N ALA A 306 0.30 8.03 -17.94
CA ALA A 306 0.11 6.92 -17.00
C ALA A 306 -0.06 5.60 -17.74
N TYR A 307 0.20 4.53 -17.03
CA TYR A 307 -0.07 3.16 -17.43
C TYR A 307 -1.27 2.61 -16.64
N VAL A 308 -2.26 2.09 -17.36
CA VAL A 308 -3.45 1.44 -16.80
C VAL A 308 -3.36 -0.05 -17.09
N GLY A 309 -3.24 -0.86 -16.04
CA GLY A 309 -3.07 -2.31 -16.12
C GLY A 309 -4.40 -3.06 -15.99
N PHE A 310 -4.63 -4.05 -16.87
CA PHE A 310 -5.82 -4.88 -16.84
C PHE A 310 -5.55 -6.18 -16.08
N ARG A 311 -6.38 -6.45 -15.07
CA ARG A 311 -6.53 -7.81 -14.54
C ARG A 311 -7.18 -8.72 -15.57
N ALA A 312 -8.23 -8.20 -16.22
CA ALA A 312 -8.95 -8.82 -17.31
C ALA A 312 -9.41 -7.76 -18.33
N PRO A 313 -9.47 -8.10 -19.63
CA PRO A 313 -9.15 -9.40 -20.22
C PRO A 313 -7.66 -9.64 -20.41
N CYS A 314 -7.23 -10.92 -20.43
CA CYS A 314 -6.04 -11.28 -21.18
C CYS A 314 -6.36 -11.31 -22.67
N VAL A 315 -5.37 -10.98 -23.50
CA VAL A 315 -5.57 -10.79 -24.95
C VAL A 315 -4.57 -11.64 -25.77
N PRO A 316 -4.87 -11.91 -27.05
CA PRO A 316 -3.86 -12.36 -28.01
C PRO A 316 -2.96 -11.19 -28.45
N LYS A 317 -2.01 -11.44 -29.38
CA LYS A 317 -1.25 -10.37 -30.02
C LYS A 317 -2.16 -9.31 -30.66
N LYS A 318 -1.66 -8.08 -30.77
CA LYS A 318 -2.36 -6.97 -31.43
C LYS A 318 -2.85 -7.37 -32.83
N GLY A 319 -4.10 -7.03 -33.16
CA GLY A 319 -4.72 -7.35 -34.45
C GLY A 319 -5.18 -8.80 -34.62
N VAL A 320 -5.05 -9.64 -33.60
CA VAL A 320 -5.57 -11.02 -33.61
C VAL A 320 -6.88 -11.07 -32.86
N THR A 321 -7.93 -11.64 -33.47
CA THR A 321 -9.23 -11.82 -32.85
C THR A 321 -9.14 -12.76 -31.65
N PRO A 322 -9.64 -12.35 -30.45
CA PRO A 322 -9.64 -13.18 -29.27
C PRO A 322 -10.55 -14.42 -29.40
N THR A 323 -10.05 -15.53 -28.88
CA THR A 323 -10.80 -16.77 -28.69
C THR A 323 -10.59 -17.29 -27.27
N SER A 324 -11.33 -18.28 -26.82
CA SER A 324 -11.13 -18.89 -25.49
C SER A 324 -9.75 -19.53 -25.32
N SER A 325 -9.08 -19.88 -26.42
CA SER A 325 -7.78 -20.60 -26.39
C SER A 325 -6.55 -19.71 -26.62
N ASN A 326 -6.71 -18.46 -27.08
CA ASN A 326 -5.58 -17.60 -27.43
C ASN A 326 -5.38 -16.39 -26.52
N ARG A 327 -6.19 -16.22 -25.48
CA ARG A 327 -6.07 -15.16 -24.46
C ARG A 327 -4.88 -15.47 -23.52
N LYS A 328 -3.71 -14.95 -23.87
CA LYS A 328 -2.45 -15.33 -23.24
C LYS A 328 -1.74 -14.17 -22.53
N TYR A 329 -1.90 -12.96 -23.06
CA TYR A 329 -1.07 -11.84 -22.65
C TYR A 329 -1.84 -10.86 -21.77
N ALA A 330 -1.22 -10.42 -20.68
CA ALA A 330 -1.69 -9.28 -19.91
C ALA A 330 -1.51 -8.00 -20.74
N VAL A 331 -2.44 -7.07 -20.61
CA VAL A 331 -2.44 -5.81 -21.37
C VAL A 331 -2.34 -4.62 -20.44
N MET A 332 -1.59 -3.62 -20.86
CA MET A 332 -1.46 -2.33 -20.23
C MET A 332 -1.68 -1.23 -21.25
N ALA A 333 -2.55 -0.27 -20.93
CA ALA A 333 -2.87 0.87 -21.78
C ALA A 333 -2.11 2.12 -21.31
N PRO A 334 -1.24 2.71 -22.15
CA PRO A 334 -0.73 4.05 -21.89
C PRO A 334 -1.87 5.08 -22.07
N VAL A 335 -1.99 6.00 -21.11
CA VAL A 335 -2.86 7.18 -21.20
C VAL A 335 -1.96 8.42 -21.34
N ASN A 336 -1.87 8.94 -22.56
CA ASN A 336 -0.86 9.93 -22.95
C ASN A 336 -1.08 11.32 -22.34
N ASN A 337 -2.29 11.64 -21.94
CA ASN A 337 -2.67 12.94 -21.35
C ASN A 337 -3.20 12.82 -19.92
N PHE A 338 -2.76 11.78 -19.20
CA PHE A 338 -3.36 11.41 -17.91
C PHE A 338 -3.39 12.56 -16.90
N THR A 339 -2.26 13.16 -16.59
CA THR A 339 -2.21 14.24 -15.58
C THR A 339 -3.00 15.47 -15.98
N SER A 340 -3.10 15.78 -17.28
CA SER A 340 -3.87 16.92 -17.77
C SER A 340 -5.39 16.75 -17.61
N ILE A 341 -5.88 15.50 -17.54
CA ILE A 341 -7.28 15.20 -17.23
C ILE A 341 -7.63 15.73 -15.83
N PHE A 342 -6.70 15.71 -14.91
CA PHE A 342 -6.87 16.04 -13.51
C PHE A 342 -6.25 17.40 -13.09
N SER A 343 -5.92 18.26 -14.06
CA SER A 343 -5.27 19.56 -13.80
C SER A 343 -6.16 20.59 -13.09
N GLY A 344 -7.46 20.35 -12.99
CA GLY A 344 -8.44 21.23 -12.35
C GLY A 344 -9.03 20.64 -11.07
N SER A 345 -10.29 20.96 -10.83
CA SER A 345 -11.12 20.40 -9.74
C SER A 345 -12.51 20.03 -10.25
N GLY A 346 -13.18 19.10 -9.57
CA GLY A 346 -14.50 18.62 -9.97
C GLY A 346 -14.47 17.77 -11.25
N LYS A 347 -15.58 17.70 -11.97
CA LYS A 347 -15.72 16.82 -13.15
C LYS A 347 -14.91 17.34 -14.35
N SER A 348 -13.96 16.55 -14.81
CA SER A 348 -13.17 16.85 -16.01
C SER A 348 -13.97 16.56 -17.29
N SER A 349 -13.90 17.52 -18.24
CA SER A 349 -14.45 17.34 -19.60
C SER A 349 -13.41 16.78 -20.60
N THR A 350 -12.14 16.69 -20.21
CA THR A 350 -11.03 16.25 -21.05
C THR A 350 -11.23 14.79 -21.48
N ASN A 351 -11.03 14.49 -22.77
CA ASN A 351 -11.09 13.14 -23.28
C ASN A 351 -9.78 12.38 -22.94
N VAL A 352 -9.94 11.10 -22.63
CA VAL A 352 -8.81 10.19 -22.41
C VAL A 352 -8.16 9.85 -23.76
N GLN A 353 -6.83 10.00 -23.87
CA GLN A 353 -6.05 9.70 -25.06
C GLN A 353 -5.14 8.50 -24.76
N THR A 354 -5.37 7.38 -25.43
CA THR A 354 -4.56 6.16 -25.25
C THR A 354 -3.44 6.08 -26.28
N GLY A 355 -2.36 5.42 -25.91
CA GLY A 355 -1.22 5.09 -26.78
C GLY A 355 -1.27 3.65 -27.30
N ASP A 356 -0.16 3.21 -27.90
CA ASP A 356 0.00 1.81 -28.32
C ASP A 356 0.00 0.87 -27.09
N PRO A 357 -0.61 -0.32 -27.20
CA PRO A 357 -0.69 -1.26 -26.08
C PRO A 357 0.69 -1.84 -25.73
N ILE A 358 0.85 -2.14 -24.45
CA ILE A 358 2.01 -2.89 -23.94
C ILE A 358 1.48 -4.25 -23.49
N LEU A 359 2.07 -5.33 -24.01
CA LEU A 359 1.68 -6.70 -23.72
C LEU A 359 2.77 -7.42 -22.92
N PHE A 360 2.35 -8.23 -21.94
CA PHE A 360 3.26 -9.05 -21.15
C PHE A 360 2.86 -10.52 -21.19
N ASP A 361 3.86 -11.40 -21.34
CA ASP A 361 3.67 -12.85 -21.20
C ASP A 361 3.95 -13.26 -19.75
N PHE A 362 2.94 -13.16 -18.91
CA PHE A 362 2.97 -13.64 -17.52
C PHE A 362 2.46 -15.08 -17.38
N GLY A 363 2.32 -15.81 -18.51
CA GLY A 363 1.76 -17.18 -18.49
C GLY A 363 0.25 -17.23 -18.28
N GLY A 364 -0.50 -16.22 -18.74
CA GLY A 364 -1.96 -16.13 -18.61
C GLY A 364 -2.45 -15.42 -17.36
N LEU A 365 -1.55 -14.83 -16.56
CA LEU A 365 -1.91 -13.98 -15.43
C LEU A 365 -2.21 -12.56 -15.92
N GLY A 366 -3.16 -11.86 -15.26
CA GLY A 366 -3.45 -10.44 -15.45
C GLY A 366 -2.63 -9.55 -14.51
N ILE A 367 -2.66 -8.24 -14.71
CA ILE A 367 -2.01 -7.25 -13.84
C ILE A 367 -2.91 -6.99 -12.64
N ARG A 368 -2.39 -7.24 -11.43
CA ARG A 368 -3.07 -6.95 -10.16
C ARG A 368 -2.62 -5.61 -9.58
N SER A 369 -1.36 -5.27 -9.75
CA SER A 369 -0.81 -3.99 -9.33
C SER A 369 0.42 -3.63 -10.13
N ILE A 370 0.73 -2.36 -10.21
CA ILE A 370 1.98 -1.86 -10.80
C ILE A 370 2.42 -0.60 -10.07
N GLU A 371 3.68 -0.55 -9.66
CA GLU A 371 4.27 0.61 -9.03
C GLU A 371 5.61 0.97 -9.67
N ARG A 372 5.82 2.26 -9.86
CA ARG A 372 7.05 2.81 -10.42
C ARG A 372 8.10 3.02 -9.31
N VAL A 373 9.35 2.66 -9.59
CA VAL A 373 10.49 2.96 -8.72
C VAL A 373 11.73 3.29 -9.56
N GLY A 374 12.16 4.54 -9.50
CA GLY A 374 13.26 5.01 -10.35
C GLY A 374 12.96 4.78 -11.84
N ASP A 375 13.82 4.01 -12.49
CA ASP A 375 13.66 3.62 -13.91
C ASP A 375 12.92 2.29 -14.10
N TYR A 376 12.46 1.67 -13.01
CA TYR A 376 11.84 0.35 -13.03
C TYR A 376 10.37 0.42 -12.64
N TYR A 377 9.67 -0.68 -12.91
CA TYR A 377 8.31 -0.95 -12.47
C TYR A 377 8.26 -2.32 -11.81
N VAL A 378 7.63 -2.39 -10.66
CA VAL A 378 7.30 -3.66 -10.00
C VAL A 378 5.85 -3.99 -10.32
N ILE A 379 5.59 -5.18 -10.85
CA ILE A 379 4.27 -5.62 -11.30
C ILE A 379 3.89 -6.87 -10.51
N ILE A 380 2.73 -6.85 -9.86
CA ILE A 380 2.06 -8.05 -9.34
C ILE A 380 1.15 -8.59 -10.44
N ALA A 381 1.36 -9.85 -10.81
CA ALA A 381 0.51 -10.57 -11.75
C ALA A 381 -0.20 -11.73 -11.04
N GLY A 382 -1.51 -11.88 -11.27
CA GLY A 382 -2.33 -12.90 -10.62
C GLY A 382 -3.47 -13.38 -11.50
N LEU A 383 -4.16 -14.45 -11.05
CA LEU A 383 -5.31 -14.99 -11.76
C LEU A 383 -6.48 -14.00 -11.76
N PHE A 384 -7.18 -13.94 -12.86
CA PHE A 384 -8.38 -13.11 -13.04
C PHE A 384 -9.54 -13.58 -12.15
N GLU A 385 -9.65 -14.86 -11.81
CA GLU A 385 -10.69 -15.41 -10.93
C GLU A 385 -10.36 -15.38 -9.44
N GLY A 386 -9.15 -14.92 -9.08
CA GLY A 386 -8.58 -15.03 -7.74
C GLY A 386 -7.99 -16.42 -7.48
N GLY A 387 -7.33 -16.60 -6.35
CA GLY A 387 -6.60 -17.83 -6.01
C GLY A 387 -5.31 -17.99 -6.82
N GLY A 388 -4.68 -19.16 -6.69
CA GLY A 388 -3.40 -19.46 -7.30
C GLY A 388 -2.24 -18.67 -6.68
N THR A 389 -1.04 -18.86 -7.20
CA THR A 389 0.16 -18.17 -6.70
C THR A 389 0.43 -16.93 -7.55
N PRO A 390 0.27 -15.71 -7.01
CA PRO A 390 0.64 -14.49 -7.71
C PRO A 390 2.15 -14.45 -7.93
N LYS A 391 2.56 -13.74 -8.97
CA LYS A 391 3.96 -13.56 -9.34
C LYS A 391 4.30 -12.09 -9.36
N THR A 392 5.54 -11.78 -9.02
CA THR A 392 6.05 -10.41 -9.06
C THR A 392 7.12 -10.30 -10.13
N TYR A 393 7.07 -9.21 -10.88
CA TYR A 393 8.01 -8.95 -11.95
C TYR A 393 8.64 -7.57 -11.80
N LEU A 394 9.91 -7.46 -12.15
CA LEU A 394 10.64 -6.22 -12.34
C LEU A 394 10.74 -5.95 -13.85
N TRP A 395 10.17 -4.83 -14.29
CA TRP A 395 10.22 -4.37 -15.68
C TRP A 395 11.00 -3.06 -15.77
N ASP A 396 11.88 -2.91 -16.75
CA ASP A 396 12.72 -1.72 -16.94
C ASP A 396 12.09 -0.63 -17.82
N GLY A 397 10.80 -0.75 -18.15
CA GLY A 397 10.08 0.22 -18.97
C GLY A 397 10.31 0.06 -20.48
N THR A 398 11.16 -0.86 -20.93
CA THR A 398 11.40 -1.13 -22.35
C THR A 398 10.21 -1.83 -22.98
N THR A 399 9.78 -1.34 -24.15
CA THR A 399 8.66 -1.91 -24.93
C THR A 399 9.17 -2.50 -26.24
N ASN A 400 8.50 -3.54 -26.71
CA ASN A 400 8.80 -4.14 -28.00
C ASN A 400 8.12 -3.39 -29.15
N ALA A 401 8.75 -3.40 -30.33
CA ALA A 401 8.13 -2.86 -31.55
C ALA A 401 6.81 -3.59 -31.87
N ASN A 402 5.87 -2.89 -32.52
CA ASN A 402 4.58 -3.43 -32.94
C ASN A 402 3.72 -4.02 -31.81
N ALA A 403 3.97 -3.61 -30.56
CA ALA A 403 3.34 -4.19 -29.38
C ALA A 403 3.52 -5.72 -29.27
N ASP A 404 4.65 -6.26 -29.72
CA ASP A 404 4.98 -7.66 -29.46
C ASP A 404 5.11 -7.90 -27.96
N PRO A 405 4.62 -9.03 -27.43
CA PRO A 405 4.62 -9.30 -25.99
C PRO A 405 6.03 -9.30 -25.40
N ILE A 406 6.18 -8.64 -24.25
CA ILE A 406 7.39 -8.65 -23.44
C ILE A 406 7.42 -9.98 -22.70
N THR A 407 8.47 -10.76 -22.91
CA THR A 407 8.70 -12.06 -22.27
C THR A 407 9.78 -11.95 -21.20
N LYS A 408 9.83 -12.93 -20.29
CA LYS A 408 10.93 -13.01 -19.31
C LYS A 408 12.29 -13.00 -20.01
N GLY A 409 13.20 -12.14 -19.52
CA GLY A 409 14.52 -11.92 -20.11
C GLY A 409 15.17 -10.66 -19.54
N ASP A 410 15.91 -9.94 -20.38
CA ASP A 410 16.68 -8.77 -19.96
C ASP A 410 15.79 -7.63 -19.46
N HIS A 411 14.62 -7.42 -20.09
CA HIS A 411 13.71 -6.32 -19.79
C HIS A 411 12.60 -6.65 -18.79
N LEU A 412 12.35 -7.94 -18.51
CA LEU A 412 11.31 -8.41 -17.61
C LEU A 412 11.84 -9.59 -16.78
N LYS A 413 12.04 -9.36 -15.49
CA LYS A 413 12.56 -10.38 -14.57
C LYS A 413 11.50 -10.80 -13.58
N GLU A 414 11.28 -12.10 -13.41
CA GLU A 414 10.46 -12.63 -12.32
C GLU A 414 11.23 -12.49 -11.01
N MET A 415 10.59 -11.89 -10.01
CA MET A 415 11.15 -11.70 -8.67
C MET A 415 10.72 -12.87 -7.78
N SER A 416 11.65 -13.47 -7.06
CA SER A 416 11.35 -14.55 -6.12
C SER A 416 10.85 -13.96 -4.80
N LEU A 417 9.57 -13.62 -4.73
CA LEU A 417 8.90 -13.18 -3.50
C LEU A 417 7.81 -14.19 -3.12
N ASN A 418 7.81 -14.58 -1.85
CA ASN A 418 6.75 -15.43 -1.32
C ASN A 418 5.70 -14.56 -0.63
N MET A 419 4.56 -14.32 -1.29
CA MET A 419 3.60 -13.29 -0.89
C MET A 419 2.32 -13.84 -0.25
N ASN A 420 2.15 -15.17 -0.08
CA ASN A 420 0.77 -15.62 -0.14
C ASN A 420 0.24 -16.50 0.95
N GLU A 421 1.07 -17.02 1.84
CA GLU A 421 0.61 -18.12 2.68
C GLU A 421 0.16 -17.65 4.06
N LEU A 422 -1.09 -17.93 4.41
CA LEU A 422 -1.58 -17.88 5.78
C LEU A 422 -1.37 -19.23 6.46
N VAL A 423 -1.17 -19.22 7.77
CA VAL A 423 -1.12 -20.45 8.56
C VAL A 423 -2.46 -21.20 8.43
N GLY A 424 -2.39 -22.45 8.02
CA GLY A 424 -3.58 -23.28 7.76
C GLY A 424 -3.95 -23.40 6.28
N GLY A 425 -3.13 -22.87 5.37
CA GLY A 425 -3.29 -23.04 3.92
C GLY A 425 -4.33 -22.14 3.28
N GLU A 426 -4.77 -21.09 3.95
CA GLU A 426 -5.65 -20.09 3.36
C GLU A 426 -4.84 -18.98 2.73
N GLU A 427 -5.22 -18.60 1.51
CA GLU A 427 -4.50 -17.65 0.68
C GLU A 427 -5.10 -16.25 0.80
N GLY A 428 -4.26 -15.25 1.09
CA GLY A 428 -4.58 -13.86 0.86
C GLY A 428 -4.42 -13.50 -0.62
N HIS A 429 -5.04 -12.41 -1.04
CA HIS A 429 -4.95 -11.92 -2.41
C HIS A 429 -4.13 -10.63 -2.43
N PRO A 430 -2.82 -10.65 -2.82
CA PRO A 430 -2.04 -9.45 -3.03
C PRO A 430 -2.67 -8.56 -4.10
N GLU A 431 -3.07 -7.36 -3.71
CA GLU A 431 -3.81 -6.43 -4.57
C GLU A 431 -3.04 -5.15 -4.88
N ALA A 432 -2.27 -4.63 -3.92
CA ALA A 432 -1.54 -3.39 -4.12
C ALA A 432 -0.14 -3.44 -3.51
N LEU A 433 0.75 -2.62 -4.06
CA LEU A 433 2.10 -2.46 -3.52
C LEU A 433 2.53 -0.99 -3.56
N THR A 434 3.45 -0.65 -2.65
CA THR A 434 4.34 0.50 -2.78
C THR A 434 5.78 0.01 -2.83
N VAL A 435 6.64 0.76 -3.49
CA VAL A 435 8.06 0.41 -3.59
C VAL A 435 8.94 1.64 -3.46
N ARG A 436 9.99 1.52 -2.65
CA ARG A 436 11.01 2.54 -2.45
C ARG A 436 12.38 1.94 -2.77
N GLN A 437 13.22 2.69 -3.44
CA GLN A 437 14.60 2.30 -3.72
C GLN A 437 15.56 3.00 -2.77
N ASP A 438 16.52 2.24 -2.26
CA ASP A 438 17.67 2.74 -1.52
C ASP A 438 18.93 2.00 -2.01
N GLY A 439 19.78 2.71 -2.71
CA GLY A 439 20.93 2.11 -3.40
C GLY A 439 20.48 1.06 -4.42
N ASN A 440 20.96 -0.18 -4.24
CA ASN A 440 20.58 -1.32 -5.07
C ASN A 440 19.46 -2.18 -4.45
N GLN A 441 18.81 -1.72 -3.40
CA GLN A 441 17.71 -2.44 -2.75
C GLN A 441 16.37 -1.78 -3.02
N LEU A 442 15.38 -2.61 -3.29
CA LEU A 442 13.96 -2.23 -3.33
C LEU A 442 13.28 -2.72 -2.06
N TYR A 443 12.67 -1.79 -1.34
CA TYR A 443 11.84 -2.04 -0.17
C TYR A 443 10.39 -1.96 -0.63
N MET A 444 9.66 -3.06 -0.50
CA MET A 444 8.29 -3.19 -0.99
C MET A 444 7.35 -3.46 0.15
N ASN A 445 6.24 -2.74 0.19
CA ASN A 445 5.09 -3.05 1.02
C ASN A 445 3.99 -3.59 0.11
N VAL A 446 3.44 -4.74 0.44
CA VAL A 446 2.37 -5.40 -0.31
C VAL A 446 1.18 -5.59 0.61
N VAL A 447 0.01 -5.07 0.24
CA VAL A 447 -1.24 -5.36 0.94
C VAL A 447 -1.97 -6.50 0.27
N SER A 448 -2.55 -7.37 1.11
CA SER A 448 -3.37 -8.49 0.67
C SER A 448 -4.79 -8.32 1.17
N ASP A 449 -5.76 -8.38 0.24
CA ASP A 449 -7.17 -8.56 0.55
C ASP A 449 -7.39 -9.89 1.27
N LEU A 450 -8.11 -9.85 2.38
CA LEU A 450 -8.50 -11.00 3.20
C LEU A 450 -10.01 -11.04 3.41
N GLY A 451 -10.80 -10.26 2.66
CA GLY A 451 -12.24 -10.11 2.88
C GLY A 451 -13.02 -11.40 2.81
N SER A 452 -12.63 -12.31 1.91
CA SER A 452 -13.27 -13.62 1.76
C SER A 452 -12.69 -14.74 2.64
N VAL A 453 -11.64 -14.45 3.43
CA VAL A 453 -10.96 -15.43 4.28
C VAL A 453 -11.71 -15.62 5.59
N ASP A 454 -11.92 -16.88 6.01
CA ASP A 454 -12.35 -17.19 7.38
C ASP A 454 -11.14 -17.05 8.33
N MET A 455 -10.99 -15.86 8.90
CA MET A 455 -9.87 -15.51 9.78
C MET A 455 -9.96 -16.14 11.16
N TYR A 456 -11.15 -16.60 11.58
CA TYR A 456 -11.44 -16.98 12.96
C TYR A 456 -11.89 -18.43 13.11
N ASN A 457 -11.94 -19.22 12.02
CA ASN A 457 -12.43 -20.60 11.98
C ASN A 457 -13.88 -20.74 12.46
N ASP A 458 -14.72 -19.79 12.13
CA ASP A 458 -16.14 -19.78 12.50
C ASP A 458 -17.10 -19.88 11.32
N GLY A 459 -16.56 -19.96 10.09
CA GLY A 459 -17.31 -20.08 8.85
C GLY A 459 -17.78 -18.73 8.27
N GLU A 460 -17.44 -17.60 8.90
CA GLU A 460 -17.80 -16.26 8.44
C GLU A 460 -16.65 -15.63 7.65
N GLU A 461 -16.99 -14.91 6.58
CA GLU A 461 -16.02 -14.12 5.84
C GLU A 461 -15.58 -12.89 6.65
N ASN A 462 -14.29 -12.57 6.61
CA ASN A 462 -13.66 -11.47 7.34
C ASN A 462 -14.35 -10.10 7.09
N LYS A 463 -14.83 -9.84 5.87
CA LYS A 463 -15.58 -8.60 5.54
C LYS A 463 -16.87 -8.43 6.35
N THR A 464 -17.49 -9.50 6.83
CA THR A 464 -18.66 -9.45 7.72
C THR A 464 -18.31 -8.69 9.00
N TYR A 465 -17.09 -8.85 9.51
CA TYR A 465 -16.62 -8.15 10.70
C TYR A 465 -16.25 -6.71 10.40
N ALA A 466 -15.59 -6.43 9.29
CA ALA A 466 -15.25 -5.07 8.88
C ALA A 466 -16.47 -4.17 8.68
N ALA A 467 -17.58 -4.73 8.20
CA ALA A 467 -18.86 -4.04 8.00
C ALA A 467 -19.63 -3.77 9.32
N ASP A 468 -19.38 -4.53 10.39
CA ASP A 468 -20.06 -4.36 11.70
C ASP A 468 -19.36 -3.25 12.51
N SER A 469 -20.05 -2.18 12.81
CA SER A 469 -19.50 -1.02 13.54
C SER A 469 -18.91 -1.35 14.91
N LYS A 470 -19.37 -2.41 15.59
CA LYS A 470 -18.84 -2.87 16.88
C LYS A 470 -17.64 -3.81 16.70
N LYS A 471 -17.72 -4.68 15.70
CA LYS A 471 -16.72 -5.69 15.40
C LYS A 471 -15.65 -5.22 14.40
N LYS A 472 -15.76 -3.99 13.91
CA LYS A 472 -14.82 -3.40 12.94
C LYS A 472 -13.34 -3.66 13.29
N PRO A 473 -12.89 -3.67 14.57
CA PRO A 473 -11.52 -4.05 14.92
C PRO A 473 -11.15 -5.50 14.60
N TRP A 474 -12.13 -6.38 14.34
CA TRP A 474 -11.90 -7.77 13.95
C TRP A 474 -11.68 -7.93 12.44
N GLY A 475 -12.30 -7.07 11.61
CA GLY A 475 -11.97 -7.00 10.18
C GLY A 475 -10.53 -6.55 9.98
N LYS A 476 -9.74 -7.27 9.20
CA LYS A 476 -8.33 -6.98 8.99
C LYS A 476 -7.82 -7.43 7.63
N PHE A 477 -6.79 -6.78 7.18
CA PHE A 477 -5.99 -7.17 6.05
C PHE A 477 -4.50 -7.24 6.45
N ARG A 478 -3.68 -7.79 5.57
CA ARG A 478 -2.27 -8.03 5.83
C ARG A 478 -1.41 -7.07 5.00
N LEU A 479 -0.37 -6.52 5.62
CA LEU A 479 0.73 -5.86 4.94
C LEU A 479 2.00 -6.69 5.13
N ASP A 480 2.66 -7.03 4.04
CA ASP A 480 3.93 -7.73 4.04
C ASP A 480 5.04 -6.84 3.48
N THR A 481 6.19 -6.83 4.14
CA THR A 481 7.35 -6.06 3.70
C THR A 481 8.41 -7.00 3.13
N PHE A 482 8.88 -6.70 1.92
CA PHE A 482 9.93 -7.45 1.24
C PHE A 482 11.11 -6.55 0.90
N VAL A 483 12.30 -7.16 0.85
CA VAL A 483 13.50 -6.51 0.34
C VAL A 483 13.99 -7.31 -0.85
N TYR A 484 14.19 -6.64 -1.98
CA TYR A 484 14.73 -7.23 -3.19
C TYR A 484 16.00 -6.50 -3.61
N THR A 485 17.07 -7.24 -3.85
CA THR A 485 18.31 -6.66 -4.35
C THR A 485 18.25 -6.60 -5.88
N LEU A 486 18.33 -5.39 -6.42
CA LEU A 486 18.44 -5.21 -7.86
C LEU A 486 19.67 -5.96 -8.37
N PRO A 487 19.55 -6.68 -9.50
CA PRO A 487 20.71 -7.29 -10.11
C PRO A 487 21.75 -6.20 -10.38
N GLU A 488 23.00 -6.51 -10.06
CA GLU A 488 24.08 -5.60 -10.44
C GLU A 488 24.00 -5.32 -11.93
N THR A 489 23.76 -4.06 -12.28
CA THR A 489 23.82 -3.64 -13.67
C THR A 489 25.30 -3.59 -14.05
N THR A 490 25.83 -4.71 -14.54
CA THR A 490 27.15 -4.77 -15.17
C THR A 490 27.15 -4.03 -16.53
N ALA A 491 25.99 -3.63 -17.02
CA ALA A 491 25.88 -2.77 -18.18
C ALA A 491 25.80 -1.30 -17.74
N ILE A 492 26.80 -0.51 -18.07
CA ILE A 492 26.65 0.94 -18.17
C ILE A 492 25.46 1.16 -19.11
N LYS A 493 24.32 1.68 -18.57
CA LYS A 493 23.22 2.13 -19.44
C LYS A 493 23.86 3.04 -20.49
N GLU A 494 23.73 2.68 -21.77
CA GLU A 494 24.10 3.61 -22.83
C GLU A 494 23.21 4.85 -22.62
N ALA A 495 23.76 5.84 -21.95
CA ALA A 495 23.17 7.16 -21.96
C ALA A 495 23.24 7.63 -23.41
N THR A 496 22.13 7.55 -24.13
CA THR A 496 21.90 8.32 -25.37
C THR A 496 21.73 9.78 -24.94
N LEU A 497 22.75 10.29 -24.25
CA LEU A 497 22.89 11.72 -24.03
C LEU A 497 23.46 12.26 -25.34
N VAL A 498 22.63 12.94 -26.11
CA VAL A 498 23.12 13.98 -26.99
C VAL A 498 23.88 14.94 -26.07
N PRO A 499 25.20 14.98 -26.10
CA PRO A 499 25.93 15.81 -25.14
C PRO A 499 25.57 17.26 -25.40
N ASP A 500 25.10 17.95 -24.35
CA ASP A 500 24.89 19.42 -24.36
C ASP A 500 26.21 20.20 -24.48
N PHE A 501 27.30 19.52 -24.76
CA PHE A 501 28.61 20.10 -25.04
C PHE A 501 29.27 19.40 -26.25
N SER A 502 30.02 20.14 -27.04
CA SER A 502 30.77 19.60 -28.14
C SER A 502 32.08 18.99 -27.70
N TYR A 503 32.57 17.98 -28.40
CA TYR A 503 33.90 17.43 -28.17
C TYR A 503 34.67 17.15 -29.46
N ARG A 504 35.99 17.18 -29.33
CA ARG A 504 36.93 16.81 -30.41
C ARG A 504 38.13 16.08 -29.82
N ILE A 505 38.57 15.03 -30.48
CA ILE A 505 39.82 14.34 -30.15
C ILE A 505 40.82 14.60 -31.27
N ASN A 506 42.04 14.92 -30.86
CA ASN A 506 43.19 15.00 -31.74
C ASN A 506 44.37 14.28 -31.07
N GLY A 507 44.72 13.08 -31.59
CA GLY A 507 45.65 12.17 -30.90
C GLY A 507 45.10 11.76 -29.53
N ASN A 508 45.81 12.06 -28.44
CA ASN A 508 45.40 11.81 -27.08
C ASN A 508 44.80 13.05 -26.39
N VAL A 509 44.62 14.16 -27.09
CA VAL A 509 44.05 15.39 -26.52
C VAL A 509 42.55 15.45 -26.81
N LEU A 510 41.75 15.40 -25.75
CA LEU A 510 40.32 15.61 -25.79
C LEU A 510 40.01 17.09 -25.48
N THR A 511 39.35 17.77 -26.41
CA THR A 511 38.85 19.13 -26.20
C THR A 511 37.34 19.11 -26.06
N ILE A 512 36.80 19.66 -24.95
CA ILE A 512 35.38 19.84 -24.64
C ILE A 512 35.03 21.33 -24.86
N GLY A 513 34.00 21.60 -25.65
CA GLY A 513 33.50 22.95 -25.92
C GLY A 513 32.03 23.14 -25.55
N GLY A 514 31.58 24.37 -25.39
CA GLY A 514 30.21 24.69 -25.00
C GLY A 514 29.97 24.60 -23.50
N ILE A 515 31.00 24.76 -22.67
CA ILE A 515 30.96 24.71 -21.21
C ILE A 515 31.25 26.10 -20.62
N ALA A 516 30.79 26.36 -19.40
CA ALA A 516 31.06 27.63 -18.73
C ALA A 516 32.51 27.67 -18.15
N ALA A 517 33.09 28.85 -18.08
CA ALA A 517 34.34 29.06 -17.33
C ALA A 517 34.15 28.60 -15.87
N GLY A 518 35.17 27.96 -15.29
CA GLY A 518 35.11 27.36 -13.95
C GLY A 518 34.53 25.96 -13.91
N THR A 519 33.99 25.41 -15.02
CA THR A 519 33.49 24.03 -15.05
C THR A 519 34.62 23.04 -14.86
N ASN A 520 34.46 22.13 -13.91
CA ASN A 520 35.39 21.04 -13.70
C ASN A 520 35.12 19.92 -14.72
N VAL A 521 36.12 19.53 -15.48
CA VAL A 521 36.06 18.46 -16.48
C VAL A 521 36.95 17.31 -16.04
N LYS A 522 36.41 16.08 -16.08
CA LYS A 522 37.13 14.85 -15.72
C LYS A 522 36.93 13.78 -16.78
N ALA A 523 37.96 13.00 -17.04
CA ALA A 523 37.86 11.74 -17.74
C ALA A 523 38.09 10.60 -16.73
N VAL A 524 37.15 9.67 -16.67
CA VAL A 524 37.12 8.56 -15.71
C VAL A 524 37.17 7.25 -16.50
N SER A 525 38.05 6.34 -16.13
CA SER A 525 38.12 4.99 -16.70
C SER A 525 36.99 4.10 -16.19
N LEU A 526 36.73 2.97 -16.85
CA LEU A 526 35.64 2.06 -16.50
C LEU A 526 35.77 1.42 -15.08
N ASP A 527 36.97 1.42 -14.52
CA ASP A 527 37.25 1.00 -13.14
C ASP A 527 37.05 2.14 -12.12
N GLY A 528 36.48 3.28 -12.53
CA GLY A 528 36.13 4.41 -11.67
C GLY A 528 37.29 5.37 -11.35
N ARG A 529 38.46 5.19 -11.94
CA ARG A 529 39.63 6.01 -11.68
C ARG A 529 39.66 7.27 -12.57
N VAL A 530 39.85 8.45 -12.00
CA VAL A 530 40.07 9.70 -12.76
C VAL A 530 41.42 9.62 -13.45
N VAL A 531 41.46 9.63 -14.77
CA VAL A 531 42.69 9.53 -15.60
C VAL A 531 43.16 10.89 -16.08
N ALA A 532 42.29 11.87 -16.20
CA ALA A 532 42.61 13.25 -16.51
C ALA A 532 41.57 14.20 -15.91
N SER A 533 41.98 15.40 -15.49
CA SER A 533 41.03 16.44 -15.05
C SER A 533 41.62 17.84 -15.28
N ALA A 534 40.75 18.79 -15.58
CA ALA A 534 41.07 20.21 -15.69
C ALA A 534 39.88 21.10 -15.41
N VAL A 535 40.11 22.37 -15.11
CA VAL A 535 39.07 23.38 -14.95
C VAL A 535 39.04 24.26 -16.19
N ALA A 536 37.85 24.48 -16.77
CA ALA A 536 37.68 25.32 -17.95
C ALA A 536 38.01 26.80 -17.65
N ASN A 537 38.92 27.39 -18.41
CA ASN A 537 39.27 28.81 -18.32
C ASN A 537 38.41 29.71 -19.21
N GLY A 538 37.45 29.13 -19.94
CA GLY A 538 36.54 29.79 -20.87
C GLY A 538 35.50 28.79 -21.39
N ALA A 539 35.02 29.01 -22.63
CA ALA A 539 33.98 28.17 -23.24
C ALA A 539 34.49 26.76 -23.66
N ALA A 540 35.75 26.43 -23.43
CA ALA A 540 36.35 25.14 -23.77
C ALA A 540 37.41 24.72 -22.75
N CYS A 541 37.66 23.40 -22.69
CA CYS A 541 38.70 22.77 -21.84
C CYS A 541 39.33 21.62 -22.58
N SER A 542 40.66 21.43 -22.43
CA SER A 542 41.37 20.30 -23.03
C SER A 542 41.96 19.39 -21.94
N LEU A 543 41.84 18.09 -22.14
CA LEU A 543 42.39 17.04 -21.29
C LEU A 543 43.34 16.17 -22.13
N GLU A 544 44.48 15.83 -21.57
CA GLU A 544 45.36 14.83 -22.14
C GLU A 544 45.02 13.46 -21.58
N LEU A 545 44.59 12.54 -22.44
CA LEU A 545 44.20 11.18 -22.11
C LEU A 545 45.42 10.24 -22.17
N PRO A 546 45.45 9.14 -21.44
CA PRO A 546 46.43 8.09 -21.63
C PRO A 546 46.42 7.56 -23.06
N GLN A 547 47.60 7.26 -23.60
CA GLN A 547 47.71 6.71 -24.98
C GLN A 547 47.15 5.28 -25.03
N GLY A 548 46.49 4.95 -26.14
CA GLY A 548 45.93 3.63 -26.41
C GLY A 548 44.42 3.61 -26.56
N ARG A 549 43.90 2.43 -26.94
CA ARG A 549 42.43 2.24 -27.06
C ARG A 549 41.80 2.11 -25.68
N ALA A 550 40.84 2.93 -25.40
CA ALA A 550 40.15 2.91 -24.09
C ALA A 550 38.74 3.50 -24.18
N VAL A 551 37.94 3.21 -23.20
CA VAL A 551 36.61 3.81 -22.98
C VAL A 551 36.65 4.63 -21.69
N TYR A 552 36.18 5.87 -21.77
CA TYR A 552 36.12 6.80 -20.68
C TYR A 552 34.70 7.34 -20.47
N VAL A 553 34.35 7.67 -19.25
CA VAL A 553 33.25 8.56 -18.95
C VAL A 553 33.82 9.96 -18.75
N VAL A 554 33.41 10.89 -19.62
CA VAL A 554 33.82 12.31 -19.51
C VAL A 554 32.72 13.09 -18.83
N GLN A 555 33.07 13.74 -17.72
CA GLN A 555 32.17 14.59 -16.95
C GLN A 555 32.55 16.06 -17.11
N ALA A 556 31.58 16.94 -17.34
CA ALA A 556 31.74 18.39 -17.40
C ALA A 556 30.64 19.05 -16.55
N GLY A 557 30.98 19.37 -15.29
CA GLY A 557 29.98 19.76 -14.28
C GLY A 557 29.02 18.60 -13.96
N GLU A 558 27.74 18.83 -14.07
CA GLU A 558 26.68 17.81 -13.86
C GLU A 558 26.41 16.94 -15.10
N LYS A 559 27.03 17.25 -16.24
CA LYS A 559 26.84 16.54 -17.50
C LYS A 559 27.92 15.50 -17.74
N SER A 560 27.56 14.39 -18.38
CA SER A 560 28.53 13.34 -18.71
C SER A 560 28.29 12.73 -20.08
N MET A 561 29.32 12.16 -20.68
CA MET A 561 29.26 11.38 -21.92
C MET A 561 30.23 10.19 -21.91
N LYS A 562 29.91 9.16 -22.68
CA LYS A 562 30.81 8.04 -22.97
C LYS A 562 31.71 8.42 -24.16
N LEU A 563 33.00 8.25 -24.01
CA LEU A 563 34.01 8.49 -25.03
C LEU A 563 34.75 7.19 -25.35
N VAL A 564 34.80 6.83 -26.62
CA VAL A 564 35.58 5.69 -27.10
C VAL A 564 36.78 6.22 -27.86
N VAL A 565 37.99 6.02 -27.35
CA VAL A 565 39.25 6.33 -27.99
C VAL A 565 39.71 5.07 -28.77
N ARG A 566 39.92 5.17 -30.07
CA ARG A 566 40.26 4.06 -30.97
C ARG A 566 41.75 4.07 -31.38
#